data_f5bd637f3cf1beb8efc2946109d351eb
#
_entry.id   f5bd637f3cf1beb8efc2946109d351eb
#
_cell.length_a   1.000
_cell.length_b   1.000
_cell.length_c   1.000
_cell.angle_alpha   90.00
_cell.angle_beta   90.00
_cell.angle_gamma   90.00
#
_symmetry.space_group_name_H-M   'P 1'
#
loop_
_entity.id
_entity.type
_entity.pdbx_description
1 polymer ?
#
loop_
_entity_poly.entity_id
_entity_poly.type
_entity_poly.pdbx_seq_one_letter_code
_entity_poly.pdbx_strand_id
1 'polypeptide(L)'
;TYYASYPASASVAFNGNTPAVQYQLQKQSGKLDMGALCFMKGVFSFGIRNGVDLPSQISGDAVKFSHLTAVLKPTFNKMSKDIDKILIEIEGVNTNGWFDLKDGTASGGDTNIIEIKYSTSDAVGNDRYIFLPPLPTGTDIKFTVCTADGGIFKGTITSKKDILPGYLYTASVNMVRTSSRKWSNGMQPSSSVPGEGTESNPYQIRDAYDLQWFLNQSITAGKYYKLVNDLIISSEGSSIYDQWEPRKVFEGTFDGNGNKISGKMLVKPNSSETQYVGFIGQNIGTIKNLVIDGHIAIENGQDDCHVPFVGGIVGLNKGTIYNCTVKGTICAPFAVYGCNTGGIAGFNMGGIIEDCYN
;
A
#
# COMPACT_ATOMS: atom_id res chain seq x y z
N THR A 1 17.85 41.14 14.95
CA THR A 1 18.02 39.69 14.91
C THR A 1 17.64 39.19 13.54
N TYR A 2 18.46 38.32 12.97
CA TYR A 2 18.28 37.72 11.65
C TYR A 2 18.11 36.21 11.82
N TYR A 3 17.37 35.58 10.90
CA TYR A 3 17.09 34.17 10.90
C TYR A 3 17.47 33.55 9.54
N ALA A 4 18.04 32.39 9.58
CA ALA A 4 18.37 31.60 8.40
C ALA A 4 17.81 30.17 8.53
N SER A 5 17.49 29.54 7.40
CA SER A 5 17.00 28.17 7.34
C SER A 5 17.79 27.34 6.33
N TYR A 6 17.82 26.04 6.54
CA TYR A 6 18.30 25.05 5.61
C TYR A 6 17.27 23.92 5.48
N PRO A 7 17.01 23.34 4.31
CA PRO A 7 17.64 23.68 3.01
C PRO A 7 17.18 25.07 2.52
N ALA A 8 18.02 25.69 1.69
CA ALA A 8 17.73 27.02 1.13
C ALA A 8 16.45 27.04 0.24
N SER A 9 16.03 25.87 -0.25
CA SER A 9 14.78 25.66 -1.00
C SER A 9 13.53 25.57 -0.12
N ALA A 10 13.67 25.54 1.21
CA ALA A 10 12.53 25.48 2.10
C ALA A 10 11.73 26.79 2.07
N SER A 11 10.42 26.67 2.02
CA SER A 11 9.53 27.84 2.05
C SER A 11 9.61 28.51 3.41
N VAL A 12 9.96 29.79 3.43
CA VAL A 12 9.99 30.62 4.64
C VAL A 12 8.85 31.61 4.57
N ALA A 13 8.09 31.72 5.64
CA ALA A 13 6.98 32.66 5.78
C ALA A 13 6.92 33.21 7.21
N PHE A 14 5.99 34.11 7.48
CA PHE A 14 5.72 34.56 8.83
C PHE A 14 4.50 33.80 9.39
N ASN A 15 4.69 33.15 10.54
CA ASN A 15 3.60 32.62 11.34
C ASN A 15 3.32 33.59 12.48
N GLY A 16 2.28 34.46 12.29
CA GLY A 16 2.10 35.65 13.11
C GLY A 16 3.25 36.64 12.88
N ASN A 17 3.97 36.98 13.93
CA ASN A 17 5.10 37.93 13.89
C ASN A 17 6.49 37.23 13.85
N THR A 18 6.53 35.89 13.77
CA THR A 18 7.79 35.12 13.82
C THR A 18 8.07 34.49 12.48
N PRO A 19 9.30 34.60 11.95
CA PRO A 19 9.68 33.87 10.74
C PRO A 19 9.69 32.37 11.01
N ALA A 20 9.10 31.61 10.10
CA ALA A 20 8.95 30.17 10.20
C ALA A 20 9.31 29.48 8.88
N VAL A 21 9.80 28.26 8.95
CA VAL A 21 10.08 27.42 7.78
C VAL A 21 9.08 26.28 7.70
N GLN A 22 8.49 26.10 6.52
CA GLN A 22 7.57 25.01 6.28
C GLN A 22 8.33 23.68 6.22
N TYR A 23 7.82 22.66 6.89
CA TYR A 23 8.34 21.29 6.80
C TYR A 23 7.27 20.33 6.30
N GLN A 24 7.71 19.31 5.57
CA GLN A 24 6.86 18.28 5.01
C GLN A 24 7.60 16.94 5.10
N LEU A 25 7.42 16.21 6.19
CA LEU A 25 8.06 14.91 6.43
C LEU A 25 7.18 13.73 6.01
N GLN A 26 5.92 13.99 5.61
CA GLN A 26 4.93 12.96 5.29
C GLN A 26 5.28 12.08 4.08
N LYS A 27 6.20 12.51 3.22
CA LYS A 27 6.66 11.72 2.08
C LYS A 27 8.19 11.67 2.08
N GLN A 28 8.74 10.48 2.28
CA GLN A 28 10.18 10.25 2.26
C GLN A 28 10.50 9.13 1.26
N SER A 29 11.68 9.16 0.68
CA SER A 29 12.18 8.09 -0.19
C SER A 29 12.97 7.06 0.62
N GLY A 30 13.12 5.86 0.07
CA GLY A 30 13.98 4.83 0.64
C GLY A 30 15.47 5.20 0.61
N LYS A 31 15.85 6.16 -0.24
CA LYS A 31 17.19 6.75 -0.28
C LYS A 31 17.33 7.82 0.81
N LEU A 32 18.50 7.85 1.42
CA LEU A 32 18.84 8.88 2.41
C LEU A 32 19.02 10.23 1.70
N ASP A 33 18.01 11.09 1.80
CA ASP A 33 18.06 12.47 1.31
C ASP A 33 18.23 13.43 2.50
N MET A 34 19.46 13.52 2.99
CA MET A 34 19.82 14.43 4.09
C MET A 34 19.61 15.90 3.72
N GLY A 35 19.73 16.25 2.44
CA GLY A 35 19.62 17.63 1.97
C GLY A 35 18.20 18.17 2.06
N ALA A 36 17.22 17.38 1.68
CA ALA A 36 15.82 17.81 1.61
C ALA A 36 15.07 17.73 2.95
N LEU A 37 15.47 16.83 3.85
CA LEU A 37 14.72 16.53 5.07
C LEU A 37 15.42 16.97 6.36
N CYS A 38 16.68 17.39 6.26
CA CYS A 38 17.46 17.88 7.39
C CYS A 38 17.23 19.38 7.57
N PHE A 39 16.12 19.74 8.22
CA PHE A 39 15.81 21.14 8.51
C PHE A 39 16.72 21.68 9.62
N MET A 40 17.28 22.86 9.39
CA MET A 40 18.14 23.58 10.35
C MET A 40 17.75 25.05 10.42
N LYS A 41 17.99 25.67 11.56
CA LYS A 41 17.86 27.11 11.77
C LYS A 41 19.17 27.74 12.22
N GLY A 42 19.41 28.96 11.81
CA GLY A 42 20.46 29.84 12.34
C GLY A 42 19.85 31.13 12.85
N VAL A 43 20.29 31.58 14.01
CA VAL A 43 19.90 32.87 14.60
C VAL A 43 21.17 33.68 14.85
N PHE A 44 21.21 34.90 14.35
CA PHE A 44 22.35 35.78 14.53
C PHE A 44 21.92 37.25 14.66
N SER A 45 22.75 38.09 15.25
CA SER A 45 22.50 39.51 15.43
C SER A 45 23.71 40.30 14.96
N PHE A 46 23.46 41.38 14.25
CA PHE A 46 24.49 42.38 13.93
C PHE A 46 24.41 43.55 14.85
N GLY A 47 25.55 44.04 15.30
CA GLY A 47 25.64 45.35 15.93
C GLY A 47 25.63 46.45 14.86
N ILE A 48 24.72 47.43 14.97
CA ILE A 48 24.74 48.65 14.15
C ILE A 48 25.77 49.59 14.79
N ARG A 49 26.84 49.90 14.08
CA ARG A 49 27.76 50.98 14.47
C ARG A 49 27.57 52.17 13.58
N ASN A 50 27.18 53.31 14.18
CA ASN A 50 27.05 54.61 13.53
C ASN A 50 26.07 54.68 12.34
N GLY A 51 24.98 53.98 12.36
CA GLY A 51 23.91 54.11 11.36
C GLY A 51 24.25 53.65 9.94
N VAL A 52 25.34 52.90 9.79
CA VAL A 52 25.75 52.32 8.52
C VAL A 52 25.63 50.81 8.59
N ASP A 53 24.79 50.22 7.77
CA ASP A 53 24.78 48.77 7.52
C ASP A 53 26.11 48.37 6.90
N LEU A 54 26.87 47.52 7.58
CA LEU A 54 28.10 46.93 7.03
C LEU A 54 27.81 45.50 6.53
N PRO A 55 27.49 45.34 5.25
CA PRO A 55 27.19 43.97 4.73
C PRO A 55 28.41 43.15 4.33
N SER A 56 29.63 43.65 4.46
CA SER A 56 30.77 43.04 3.75
C SER A 56 31.72 42.17 4.55
N GLN A 57 31.66 42.12 5.88
CA GLN A 57 32.44 41.12 6.65
C GLN A 57 31.77 40.80 7.98
N ILE A 58 31.25 39.61 8.09
CA ILE A 58 31.00 38.95 9.37
C ILE A 58 32.38 38.47 9.87
N SER A 59 33.09 39.35 10.58
CA SER A 59 34.31 38.93 11.23
C SER A 59 33.98 38.37 12.60
N GLY A 60 34.19 37.10 12.76
CA GLY A 60 34.37 36.55 14.11
C GLY A 60 33.64 35.24 14.38
N ASP A 61 32.34 35.14 14.28
CA ASP A 61 31.65 33.89 14.57
C ASP A 61 30.87 33.35 13.39
N ALA A 62 31.24 32.16 12.96
CA ALA A 62 30.45 31.41 11.97
C ALA A 62 29.01 31.26 12.46
N VAL A 63 28.03 31.50 11.58
CA VAL A 63 26.63 31.28 11.89
C VAL A 63 26.44 29.81 12.26
N LYS A 64 26.05 29.55 13.51
CA LYS A 64 25.78 28.20 13.97
C LYS A 64 24.36 27.81 13.59
N PHE A 65 24.24 26.73 12.85
CA PHE A 65 22.95 26.13 12.53
C PHE A 65 22.62 25.05 13.56
N SER A 66 21.37 25.02 14.00
CA SER A 66 20.80 23.99 14.84
C SER A 66 19.77 23.20 14.07
N HIS A 67 19.78 21.90 14.21
CA HIS A 67 18.79 21.01 13.57
C HIS A 67 17.40 21.27 14.14
N LEU A 68 16.37 21.12 13.30
CA LEU A 68 14.96 21.20 13.63
C LEU A 68 14.28 19.82 13.59
N THR A 69 14.93 18.83 12.97
CA THR A 69 14.46 17.46 12.89
C THR A 69 15.39 16.49 13.61
N ALA A 70 14.84 15.40 14.10
CA ALA A 70 15.55 14.24 14.59
C ALA A 70 15.63 13.16 13.50
N VAL A 71 16.48 12.18 13.68
CA VAL A 71 16.58 11.01 12.80
C VAL A 71 16.36 9.75 13.61
N LEU A 72 15.45 8.89 13.15
CA LEU A 72 15.21 7.56 13.70
C LEU A 72 15.77 6.51 12.74
N LYS A 73 16.57 5.58 13.27
CA LYS A 73 17.03 4.37 12.58
C LYS A 73 16.36 3.15 13.21
N PRO A 74 15.22 2.67 12.68
CA PRO A 74 14.55 1.50 13.21
C PRO A 74 15.21 0.20 12.71
N THR A 75 15.24 -0.80 13.57
CA THR A 75 15.50 -2.19 13.22
C THR A 75 14.22 -2.99 13.38
N PHE A 76 13.71 -3.56 12.29
CA PHE A 76 12.50 -4.36 12.30
C PHE A 76 12.84 -5.83 12.55
N ASN A 77 12.46 -6.34 13.73
CA ASN A 77 12.68 -7.73 14.11
C ASN A 77 11.62 -8.64 13.48
N LYS A 78 11.99 -9.88 13.21
CA LYS A 78 11.10 -10.92 12.62
C LYS A 78 10.62 -10.61 11.20
N MET A 79 11.37 -9.78 10.48
CA MET A 79 11.14 -9.52 9.06
C MET A 79 12.38 -9.95 8.27
N SER A 80 12.18 -10.76 7.23
CA SER A 80 13.25 -11.29 6.37
C SER A 80 13.06 -10.92 4.90
N LYS A 81 12.17 -10.00 4.58
CA LYS A 81 11.75 -9.69 3.21
C LYS A 81 12.05 -8.26 2.81
N ASP A 82 12.19 -8.06 1.51
CA ASP A 82 12.35 -6.72 0.95
C ASP A 82 11.13 -5.87 1.24
N ILE A 83 11.40 -4.65 1.71
CA ILE A 83 10.35 -3.69 2.06
C ILE A 83 9.99 -2.88 0.82
N ASP A 84 8.71 -2.84 0.50
CA ASP A 84 8.13 -2.01 -0.54
C ASP A 84 7.74 -0.62 0.00
N LYS A 85 7.10 -0.60 1.18
CA LYS A 85 6.61 0.63 1.76
C LYS A 85 6.60 0.57 3.29
N ILE A 86 6.87 1.70 3.92
CA ILE A 86 6.67 1.91 5.36
C ILE A 86 5.70 3.08 5.54
N LEU A 87 4.66 2.88 6.33
CA LEU A 87 3.82 3.93 6.88
C LEU A 87 4.12 4.06 8.36
N ILE A 88 4.32 5.28 8.82
CA ILE A 88 4.61 5.61 10.21
C ILE A 88 3.57 6.60 10.67
N GLU A 89 2.80 6.22 11.67
CA GLU A 89 1.82 7.08 12.32
C GLU A 89 2.38 7.52 13.68
N ILE A 90 2.40 8.82 13.93
CA ILE A 90 2.89 9.43 15.16
C ILE A 90 1.71 10.02 15.91
N GLU A 91 1.39 9.46 17.06
CA GLU A 91 0.22 9.90 17.82
C GLU A 91 0.40 11.31 18.37
N GLY A 92 -0.58 12.19 18.05
CA GLY A 92 -0.64 13.55 18.56
C GLY A 92 0.39 14.54 18.00
N VAL A 93 1.21 14.13 16.99
CA VAL A 93 2.24 14.99 16.42
C VAL A 93 2.13 15.03 14.90
N ASN A 94 2.00 16.21 14.32
CA ASN A 94 1.94 16.38 12.87
C ASN A 94 3.32 16.21 12.23
N THR A 95 3.33 15.60 11.05
CA THR A 95 4.53 15.34 10.24
C THR A 95 4.75 16.39 9.15
N ASN A 96 3.87 17.37 9.08
CA ASN A 96 3.97 18.58 8.26
C ASN A 96 3.57 19.81 9.09
N GLY A 97 3.93 21.00 8.62
CA GLY A 97 3.61 22.24 9.32
C GLY A 97 4.73 23.27 9.19
N TRP A 98 4.96 24.00 10.26
CA TRP A 98 5.93 25.08 10.33
C TRP A 98 6.84 24.93 11.54
N PHE A 99 8.12 25.12 11.36
CA PHE A 99 9.08 25.33 12.45
C PHE A 99 9.31 26.83 12.65
N ASP A 100 9.09 27.31 13.86
CA ASP A 100 9.47 28.65 14.28
C ASP A 100 11.01 28.77 14.27
N LEU A 101 11.52 29.77 13.53
CA LEU A 101 12.98 29.95 13.43
C LEU A 101 13.59 30.58 14.71
N LYS A 102 12.79 31.15 15.59
CA LYS A 102 13.28 31.72 16.85
C LYS A 102 13.64 30.61 17.84
N ASP A 103 12.73 29.68 18.11
CA ASP A 103 12.90 28.65 19.12
C ASP A 103 12.92 27.21 18.57
N GLY A 104 12.44 27.01 17.34
CA GLY A 104 12.37 25.68 16.71
C GLY A 104 11.08 24.92 17.02
N THR A 105 10.08 25.58 17.60
CA THR A 105 8.81 24.94 17.91
C THR A 105 8.08 24.56 16.63
N ALA A 106 7.55 23.33 16.57
CA ALA A 106 6.71 22.87 15.48
C ALA A 106 5.25 23.28 15.71
N SER A 107 4.56 23.72 14.67
CA SER A 107 3.14 24.12 14.73
C SER A 107 2.41 23.86 13.43
N GLY A 108 1.07 23.80 13.50
CA GLY A 108 0.21 23.58 12.34
C GLY A 108 0.28 22.14 11.82
N GLY A 109 -0.14 21.97 10.57
CA GLY A 109 -0.18 20.66 9.91
C GLY A 109 -1.52 19.96 10.06
N ASP A 110 -1.72 18.94 9.21
CA ASP A 110 -2.98 18.20 9.06
C ASP A 110 -2.80 16.68 8.95
N THR A 111 -1.55 16.19 9.01
CA THR A 111 -1.26 14.77 8.97
C THR A 111 -0.19 14.37 9.98
N ASN A 112 -0.41 13.22 10.61
CA ASN A 112 0.51 12.57 11.53
C ASN A 112 1.20 11.34 10.91
N ILE A 113 1.11 11.18 9.57
CA ILE A 113 1.62 10.01 8.85
C ILE A 113 2.85 10.39 8.03
N ILE A 114 3.87 9.53 8.09
CA ILE A 114 5.02 9.52 7.17
C ILE A 114 4.90 8.30 6.28
N GLU A 115 4.96 8.49 4.97
CA GLU A 115 5.05 7.43 3.98
C GLU A 115 6.44 7.36 3.38
N ILE A 116 7.08 6.18 3.40
CA ILE A 116 8.36 5.91 2.77
C ILE A 116 8.17 4.82 1.72
N LYS A 117 8.47 5.11 0.48
CA LYS A 117 8.46 4.15 -0.63
C LYS A 117 9.87 3.75 -0.99
N TYR A 118 10.06 2.45 -1.22
CA TYR A 118 11.31 1.88 -1.68
C TYR A 118 11.17 1.47 -3.14
N SER A 119 12.16 1.79 -3.96
CA SER A 119 12.26 1.23 -5.30
C SER A 119 13.03 -0.11 -5.24
N THR A 120 12.86 -0.95 -6.25
CA THR A 120 13.61 -2.21 -6.35
C THR A 120 15.13 -2.01 -6.35
N SER A 121 15.61 -0.83 -6.71
CA SER A 121 17.03 -0.44 -6.65
C SER A 121 17.50 -0.01 -5.25
N ASP A 122 16.59 0.29 -4.33
CA ASP A 122 16.88 0.76 -2.96
C ASP A 122 16.93 -0.41 -1.95
N ALA A 123 16.74 -1.64 -2.42
CA ALA A 123 16.59 -2.85 -1.60
C ALA A 123 17.89 -3.33 -0.91
N VAL A 124 19.00 -2.62 -1.09
CA VAL A 124 20.31 -3.04 -0.59
C VAL A 124 20.69 -2.23 0.65
N GLY A 125 20.40 -2.77 1.82
CA GLY A 125 20.92 -2.29 3.09
C GLY A 125 19.84 -2.24 4.18
N ASN A 126 20.20 -2.73 5.37
CA ASN A 126 19.34 -2.70 6.57
C ASN A 126 19.24 -1.31 7.21
N ASP A 127 19.92 -0.31 6.65
CA ASP A 127 20.01 1.03 7.23
C ASP A 127 18.89 1.92 6.71
N ARG A 128 17.88 2.11 7.54
CA ARG A 128 16.72 2.96 7.25
C ARG A 128 16.74 4.16 8.19
N TYR A 129 16.72 5.34 7.60
CA TYR A 129 16.74 6.59 8.33
C TYR A 129 15.43 7.34 8.07
N ILE A 130 14.77 7.76 9.13
CA ILE A 130 13.48 8.42 9.11
C ILE A 130 13.62 9.75 9.80
N PHE A 131 13.29 10.83 9.11
CA PHE A 131 13.25 12.15 9.69
C PHE A 131 11.96 12.35 10.45
N LEU A 132 12.08 12.80 11.70
CA LEU A 132 10.96 13.03 12.60
C LEU A 132 10.97 14.48 13.10
N PRO A 133 9.80 15.08 13.36
CA PRO A 133 9.74 16.28 14.17
C PRO A 133 10.17 15.95 15.61
N PRO A 134 10.42 16.95 16.47
CA PRO A 134 10.60 16.72 17.90
C PRO A 134 9.39 16.03 18.51
N LEU A 135 9.63 15.01 19.35
CA LEU A 135 8.56 14.23 19.97
C LEU A 135 8.73 14.22 21.48
N PRO A 136 7.66 14.42 22.26
CA PRO A 136 7.72 14.28 23.71
C PRO A 136 7.85 12.80 24.14
N THR A 137 8.34 12.62 25.34
CA THR A 137 8.34 11.31 26.04
C THR A 137 6.91 10.75 26.07
N GLY A 138 6.77 9.46 25.85
CA GLY A 138 5.49 8.77 25.87
C GLY A 138 4.77 8.75 24.52
N THR A 139 5.33 9.38 23.47
CA THR A 139 4.72 9.35 22.12
C THR A 139 4.80 7.96 21.53
N ASP A 140 3.67 7.46 21.05
CA ASP A 140 3.58 6.23 20.28
C ASP A 140 3.89 6.46 18.82
N ILE A 141 4.82 5.65 18.30
CA ILE A 141 5.21 5.60 16.89
C ILE A 141 4.79 4.24 16.37
N LYS A 142 3.77 4.21 15.52
CA LYS A 142 3.17 3.00 14.94
C LYS A 142 3.70 2.79 13.54
N PHE A 143 4.24 1.61 13.28
CA PHE A 143 4.77 1.21 11.99
C PHE A 143 3.82 0.24 11.29
N THR A 144 3.52 0.50 10.02
CA THR A 144 2.94 -0.47 9.10
C THR A 144 3.92 -0.66 7.95
N VAL A 145 4.47 -1.85 7.83
CA VAL A 145 5.46 -2.20 6.80
C VAL A 145 4.82 -3.15 5.80
N CYS A 146 4.85 -2.76 4.54
CA CYS A 146 4.45 -3.61 3.41
C CYS A 146 5.70 -4.16 2.75
N THR A 147 5.72 -5.47 2.50
CA THR A 147 6.82 -6.14 1.82
C THR A 147 6.50 -6.38 0.34
N ALA A 148 7.52 -6.59 -0.48
CA ALA A 148 7.37 -6.81 -1.92
C ALA A 148 6.51 -8.04 -2.26
N ASP A 149 6.48 -9.05 -1.38
CA ASP A 149 5.60 -10.22 -1.48
C ASP A 149 4.16 -9.95 -1.01
N GLY A 150 3.82 -8.69 -0.70
CA GLY A 150 2.49 -8.28 -0.26
C GLY A 150 2.19 -8.51 1.22
N GLY A 151 3.17 -8.94 2.01
CA GLY A 151 3.02 -9.06 3.47
C GLY A 151 2.80 -7.70 4.12
N ILE A 152 1.96 -7.67 5.14
CA ILE A 152 1.71 -6.48 5.97
C ILE A 152 2.09 -6.81 7.41
N PHE A 153 2.99 -6.01 7.94
CA PHE A 153 3.50 -6.16 9.30
C PHE A 153 3.21 -4.89 10.09
N LYS A 154 2.87 -5.04 11.35
CA LYS A 154 2.64 -3.92 12.27
C LYS A 154 3.53 -4.04 13.50
N GLY A 155 3.96 -2.89 14.00
CA GLY A 155 4.72 -2.79 15.25
C GLY A 155 4.59 -1.39 15.82
N THR A 156 4.74 -1.26 17.12
CA THR A 156 4.68 0.03 17.83
C THR A 156 5.86 0.14 18.77
N ILE A 157 6.42 1.33 18.88
CA ILE A 157 7.35 1.72 19.92
C ILE A 157 6.82 2.98 20.62
N THR A 158 7.06 3.08 21.91
CA THR A 158 6.77 4.28 22.70
C THR A 158 8.09 4.96 23.06
N SER A 159 8.18 6.25 22.83
CA SER A 159 9.37 7.03 23.17
C SER A 159 9.60 7.05 24.69
N LYS A 160 10.75 6.56 25.15
CA LYS A 160 11.12 6.53 26.58
C LYS A 160 11.73 7.84 27.08
N LYS A 161 12.00 8.76 26.18
CA LYS A 161 12.55 10.10 26.43
C LYS A 161 12.14 11.01 25.28
N ASP A 162 12.30 12.30 25.46
CA ASP A 162 12.10 13.27 24.40
C ASP A 162 13.01 12.97 23.21
N ILE A 163 12.43 13.00 22.02
CA ILE A 163 13.19 12.91 20.76
C ILE A 163 13.50 14.33 20.32
N LEU A 164 14.74 14.73 20.57
CA LEU A 164 15.21 16.07 20.33
C LEU A 164 15.82 16.24 18.93
N PRO A 165 15.73 17.41 18.33
CA PRO A 165 16.36 17.70 17.04
C PRO A 165 17.87 17.50 17.08
N GLY A 166 18.46 17.14 15.94
CA GLY A 166 19.90 16.98 15.79
C GLY A 166 20.49 15.67 16.29
N TYR A 167 19.67 14.77 16.82
CA TYR A 167 20.13 13.48 17.32
C TYR A 167 19.67 12.34 16.45
N LEU A 168 20.50 11.29 16.38
CA LEU A 168 20.16 9.99 15.81
C LEU A 168 19.68 9.06 16.92
N TYR A 169 18.50 8.51 16.74
CA TYR A 169 17.89 7.53 17.63
C TYR A 169 17.85 6.16 16.95
N THR A 170 18.11 5.12 17.70
CA THR A 170 17.95 3.74 17.26
C THR A 170 16.84 3.08 18.05
N ALA A 171 16.03 2.26 17.38
CA ALA A 171 14.96 1.52 18.02
C ALA A 171 14.78 0.13 17.39
N SER A 172 14.57 -0.87 18.23
CA SER A 172 14.15 -2.20 17.79
C SER A 172 12.62 -2.28 17.82
N VAL A 173 12.02 -2.57 16.68
CA VAL A 173 10.57 -2.69 16.52
C VAL A 173 10.21 -4.15 16.32
N ASN A 174 9.45 -4.72 17.25
CA ASN A 174 8.93 -6.07 17.11
C ASN A 174 7.74 -6.07 16.16
N MET A 175 7.95 -6.65 14.98
CA MET A 175 6.95 -6.69 13.93
C MET A 175 6.11 -7.97 14.04
N VAL A 176 4.80 -7.81 13.84
CA VAL A 176 3.83 -8.91 13.78
C VAL A 176 3.20 -8.88 12.40
N ARG A 177 3.25 -10.00 11.70
CA ARG A 177 2.52 -10.13 10.42
C ARG A 177 1.02 -10.12 10.70
N THR A 178 0.32 -9.17 10.08
CA THR A 178 -1.13 -9.00 10.29
C THR A 178 -1.95 -9.44 9.09
N SER A 179 -1.39 -9.30 7.88
CA SER A 179 -2.08 -9.68 6.65
C SER A 179 -1.11 -9.82 5.47
N SER A 180 -1.62 -10.28 4.33
CA SER A 180 -0.92 -10.30 3.06
C SER A 180 -1.87 -9.86 1.95
N ARG A 181 -1.45 -8.89 1.13
CA ARG A 181 -2.18 -8.51 -0.08
C ARG A 181 -1.90 -9.43 -1.26
N LYS A 182 -0.81 -10.21 -1.19
CA LYS A 182 -0.47 -11.19 -2.22
C LYS A 182 -1.08 -12.53 -1.88
N TRP A 183 -1.99 -12.98 -2.71
CA TRP A 183 -2.59 -14.31 -2.66
C TRP A 183 -1.71 -15.33 -3.40
N SER A 184 -1.61 -16.53 -2.85
CA SER A 184 -1.07 -17.71 -3.55
C SER A 184 -1.91 -18.94 -3.21
N ASN A 185 -2.00 -19.89 -4.17
CA ASN A 185 -2.76 -21.11 -3.91
C ASN A 185 -2.17 -21.89 -2.72
N GLY A 186 -3.04 -22.52 -1.95
CA GLY A 186 -2.66 -23.32 -0.78
C GLY A 186 -2.29 -22.50 0.47
N MET A 187 -2.39 -21.18 0.43
CA MET A 187 -2.23 -20.39 1.66
C MET A 187 -3.36 -20.69 2.65
N GLN A 188 -3.03 -20.63 3.95
CA GLN A 188 -4.04 -20.88 4.98
C GLN A 188 -5.10 -19.75 4.97
N PRO A 189 -6.40 -20.10 5.00
CA PRO A 189 -7.44 -19.08 5.04
C PRO A 189 -7.48 -18.39 6.41
N SER A 190 -8.10 -17.19 6.46
CA SER A 190 -8.52 -16.59 7.72
C SER A 190 -9.42 -17.55 8.48
N SER A 191 -9.27 -17.61 9.80
CA SER A 191 -10.19 -18.39 10.67
C SER A 191 -11.57 -17.75 10.74
N SER A 192 -11.65 -16.43 10.60
CA SER A 192 -12.87 -15.65 10.54
C SER A 192 -12.66 -14.36 9.73
N VAL A 193 -13.73 -13.87 9.13
CA VAL A 193 -13.76 -12.66 8.33
C VAL A 193 -14.79 -11.71 8.95
N PRO A 194 -14.49 -10.42 9.15
CA PRO A 194 -15.46 -9.47 9.68
C PRO A 194 -16.72 -9.37 8.82
N GLY A 195 -17.84 -9.11 9.48
CA GLY A 195 -19.16 -9.04 8.86
C GLY A 195 -20.01 -10.29 9.13
N GLU A 196 -21.26 -10.21 8.74
CA GLU A 196 -22.28 -11.27 8.93
C GLU A 196 -22.74 -11.88 7.59
N GLY A 197 -22.24 -11.30 6.49
CA GLY A 197 -22.62 -11.69 5.14
C GLY A 197 -24.03 -11.24 4.76
N THR A 198 -24.55 -10.21 5.43
CA THR A 198 -25.81 -9.54 5.07
C THR A 198 -25.52 -8.32 4.20
N GLU A 199 -26.52 -7.75 3.55
CA GLU A 199 -26.35 -6.55 2.73
C GLU A 199 -25.86 -5.35 3.56
N SER A 200 -26.39 -5.17 4.76
CA SER A 200 -25.99 -4.08 5.67
C SER A 200 -24.67 -4.33 6.39
N ASN A 201 -24.23 -5.60 6.50
CA ASN A 201 -22.98 -5.99 7.16
C ASN A 201 -22.29 -7.11 6.36
N PRO A 202 -21.76 -6.81 5.16
CA PRO A 202 -21.13 -7.81 4.28
C PRO A 202 -19.83 -8.35 4.88
N TYR A 203 -19.47 -9.57 4.51
CA TYR A 203 -18.15 -10.11 4.79
C TYR A 203 -17.06 -9.26 4.13
N GLN A 204 -16.08 -8.77 4.91
CA GLN A 204 -15.04 -7.88 4.44
C GLN A 204 -13.80 -8.67 4.03
N ILE A 205 -13.49 -8.67 2.74
CA ILE A 205 -12.28 -9.26 2.19
C ILE A 205 -11.17 -8.20 2.24
N ARG A 206 -10.31 -8.29 3.26
CA ARG A 206 -9.30 -7.28 3.60
C ARG A 206 -7.93 -7.59 3.00
N ASP A 207 -7.66 -8.88 2.81
CA ASP A 207 -6.34 -9.38 2.40
C ASP A 207 -6.44 -10.77 1.73
N ALA A 208 -5.29 -11.33 1.40
CA ALA A 208 -5.19 -12.61 0.71
C ALA A 208 -5.69 -13.80 1.55
N TYR A 209 -5.60 -13.73 2.88
CA TYR A 209 -6.13 -14.79 3.75
C TYR A 209 -7.66 -14.79 3.75
N ASP A 210 -8.27 -13.59 3.76
CA ASP A 210 -9.72 -13.44 3.64
C ASP A 210 -10.21 -13.84 2.23
N LEU A 211 -9.43 -13.56 1.18
CA LEU A 211 -9.73 -14.03 -0.17
C LEU A 211 -9.69 -15.58 -0.23
N GLN A 212 -8.69 -16.22 0.38
CA GLN A 212 -8.64 -17.67 0.46
C GLN A 212 -9.83 -18.23 1.24
N TRP A 213 -10.23 -17.56 2.33
CA TRP A 213 -11.43 -17.93 3.06
C TRP A 213 -12.68 -17.85 2.17
N PHE A 214 -12.84 -16.76 1.40
CA PHE A 214 -13.94 -16.59 0.45
C PHE A 214 -13.98 -17.69 -0.62
N LEU A 215 -12.82 -18.04 -1.19
CA LEU A 215 -12.72 -19.09 -2.21
C LEU A 215 -13.14 -20.46 -1.66
N ASN A 216 -12.94 -20.71 -0.38
CA ASN A 216 -13.24 -21.96 0.29
C ASN A 216 -14.69 -22.06 0.80
N GLN A 217 -15.52 -20.99 0.67
CA GLN A 217 -16.91 -21.07 1.13
C GLN A 217 -17.71 -22.08 0.33
N SER A 218 -18.37 -23.03 0.98
CA SER A 218 -19.24 -24.01 0.30
C SER A 218 -20.54 -23.37 -0.20
N ILE A 219 -21.11 -22.45 0.57
CA ILE A 219 -22.39 -21.78 0.28
C ILE A 219 -22.17 -20.27 0.19
N THR A 220 -22.56 -19.69 -0.95
CA THR A 220 -22.53 -18.23 -1.15
C THR A 220 -23.90 -17.64 -1.43
N ALA A 221 -24.93 -18.47 -1.65
CA ALA A 221 -26.29 -18.03 -1.90
C ALA A 221 -26.79 -17.07 -0.80
N GLY A 222 -27.29 -15.91 -1.19
CA GLY A 222 -27.80 -14.89 -0.30
C GLY A 222 -26.76 -14.22 0.59
N LYS A 223 -25.45 -14.47 0.37
CA LYS A 223 -24.35 -13.83 1.12
C LYS A 223 -23.78 -12.65 0.37
N TYR A 224 -23.35 -11.65 1.13
CA TYR A 224 -22.75 -10.41 0.63
C TYR A 224 -21.29 -10.36 1.05
N TYR A 225 -20.42 -10.05 0.09
CA TYR A 225 -18.96 -9.93 0.23
C TYR A 225 -18.52 -8.57 -0.28
N LYS A 226 -17.58 -7.95 0.41
CA LYS A 226 -17.04 -6.64 0.02
C LYS A 226 -15.52 -6.65 0.06
N LEU A 227 -14.91 -6.30 -1.05
CA LEU A 227 -13.46 -6.08 -1.12
C LEU A 227 -13.13 -4.72 -0.49
N VAL A 228 -12.24 -4.67 0.50
CA VAL A 228 -11.94 -3.43 1.22
C VAL A 228 -10.54 -2.89 0.95
N ASN A 229 -9.69 -3.66 0.26
CA ASN A 229 -8.35 -3.24 -0.18
C ASN A 229 -8.04 -3.83 -1.56
N ASP A 230 -7.08 -3.22 -2.25
CA ASP A 230 -6.46 -3.84 -3.44
C ASP A 230 -5.76 -5.14 -3.05
N LEU A 231 -5.87 -6.16 -3.91
CA LEU A 231 -5.22 -7.45 -3.75
C LEU A 231 -4.33 -7.78 -4.95
N ILE A 232 -3.33 -8.62 -4.69
CA ILE A 232 -2.44 -9.15 -5.72
C ILE A 232 -2.55 -10.68 -5.72
N ILE A 233 -2.85 -11.24 -6.89
CA ILE A 233 -2.81 -12.69 -7.11
C ILE A 233 -1.47 -13.02 -7.74
N SER A 234 -0.78 -13.99 -7.16
CA SER A 234 0.44 -14.56 -7.71
C SER A 234 0.20 -16.02 -8.04
N SER A 235 -0.13 -16.28 -9.29
CA SER A 235 0.05 -17.63 -9.83
C SER A 235 1.21 -17.58 -10.81
N GLU A 236 2.38 -18.05 -10.39
CA GLU A 236 3.60 -18.10 -11.19
C GLU A 236 3.85 -19.55 -11.62
N GLY A 237 3.19 -19.94 -12.59
CA GLY A 237 3.10 -20.99 -13.57
C GLY A 237 4.06 -22.18 -13.61
N SER A 238 4.77 -22.61 -12.59
CA SER A 238 5.49 -23.88 -12.65
C SER A 238 5.22 -24.84 -11.50
N SER A 239 4.50 -24.40 -10.49
CA SER A 239 4.11 -25.22 -9.34
C SER A 239 2.60 -25.37 -9.28
N ILE A 240 2.12 -26.57 -9.04
CA ILE A 240 0.69 -26.84 -8.79
C ILE A 240 0.14 -26.04 -7.60
N TYR A 241 1.03 -25.50 -6.76
CA TYR A 241 0.67 -24.68 -5.60
C TYR A 241 0.47 -23.20 -5.94
N ASP A 242 0.88 -22.76 -7.14
CA ASP A 242 0.79 -21.35 -7.55
C ASP A 242 -0.29 -21.12 -8.60
N GLN A 243 -1.12 -22.13 -8.89
CA GLN A 243 -2.19 -22.02 -9.89
C GLN A 243 -3.43 -21.38 -9.28
N TRP A 244 -4.10 -20.55 -10.06
CA TRP A 244 -5.39 -20.00 -9.69
C TRP A 244 -6.48 -21.06 -9.80
N GLU A 245 -7.21 -21.26 -8.73
CA GLU A 245 -8.41 -22.10 -8.72
C GLU A 245 -9.63 -21.19 -8.55
N PRO A 246 -10.31 -20.80 -9.64
CA PRO A 246 -11.47 -19.97 -9.53
C PRO A 246 -12.57 -20.68 -8.75
N ARG A 247 -13.31 -19.91 -7.96
CA ARG A 247 -14.49 -20.45 -7.29
C ARG A 247 -15.45 -21.04 -8.33
N LYS A 248 -15.82 -22.34 -8.18
CA LYS A 248 -16.59 -23.06 -9.21
C LYS A 248 -17.93 -22.39 -9.50
N VAL A 249 -18.73 -22.09 -8.47
CA VAL A 249 -20.06 -21.44 -8.60
C VAL A 249 -20.20 -20.35 -7.55
N PHE A 250 -20.66 -19.19 -7.95
CA PHE A 250 -20.93 -18.07 -7.06
C PHE A 250 -22.41 -17.61 -7.21
N GLU A 251 -23.12 -17.56 -6.07
CA GLU A 251 -24.57 -17.28 -6.01
C GLU A 251 -24.90 -16.08 -5.10
N GLY A 252 -23.88 -15.43 -4.51
CA GLY A 252 -24.02 -14.28 -3.64
C GLY A 252 -23.90 -12.95 -4.34
N THR A 253 -23.60 -11.91 -3.56
CA THR A 253 -23.21 -10.59 -4.05
C THR A 253 -21.77 -10.30 -3.68
N PHE A 254 -20.92 -10.04 -4.67
CA PHE A 254 -19.53 -9.60 -4.49
C PHE A 254 -19.39 -8.16 -4.96
N ASP A 255 -19.12 -7.26 -4.01
CA ASP A 255 -18.87 -5.84 -4.27
C ASP A 255 -17.37 -5.55 -4.19
N GLY A 256 -16.76 -5.29 -5.34
CA GLY A 256 -15.36 -4.86 -5.42
C GLY A 256 -15.10 -3.50 -4.77
N ASN A 257 -16.15 -2.69 -4.52
CA ASN A 257 -16.06 -1.39 -3.86
C ASN A 257 -15.04 -0.44 -4.53
N GLY A 258 -14.83 -0.59 -5.83
CA GLY A 258 -13.83 0.16 -6.60
C GLY A 258 -12.39 -0.29 -6.40
N ASN A 259 -12.14 -1.30 -5.56
CA ASN A 259 -10.81 -1.87 -5.37
C ASN A 259 -10.43 -2.82 -6.50
N LYS A 260 -9.13 -3.05 -6.61
CA LYS A 260 -8.50 -3.81 -7.69
C LYS A 260 -7.97 -5.16 -7.21
N ILE A 261 -8.18 -6.20 -8.03
CA ILE A 261 -7.44 -7.46 -7.94
C ILE A 261 -6.49 -7.52 -9.14
N SER A 262 -5.19 -7.60 -8.89
CA SER A 262 -4.16 -7.58 -9.92
C SER A 262 -3.27 -8.80 -9.87
N GLY A 263 -2.56 -9.07 -10.98
CA GLY A 263 -1.56 -10.13 -11.08
C GLY A 263 -1.91 -11.22 -12.08
N LYS A 264 -1.40 -12.43 -11.84
CA LYS A 264 -1.58 -13.57 -12.76
C LYS A 264 -2.56 -14.58 -12.18
N MET A 265 -3.57 -14.93 -12.93
CA MET A 265 -4.53 -15.99 -12.65
C MET A 265 -4.34 -17.11 -13.69
N LEU A 266 -3.37 -17.96 -13.45
CA LEU A 266 -3.04 -19.08 -14.36
C LEU A 266 -3.73 -20.34 -13.87
N VAL A 267 -4.54 -20.95 -14.72
CA VAL A 267 -5.34 -22.14 -14.42
C VAL A 267 -4.73 -23.34 -15.12
N LYS A 268 -4.64 -24.47 -14.41
CA LYS A 268 -4.17 -25.75 -15.00
C LYS A 268 -5.19 -26.27 -16.02
N PRO A 269 -4.75 -26.71 -17.21
CA PRO A 269 -5.64 -27.37 -18.14
C PRO A 269 -6.26 -28.65 -17.53
N ASN A 270 -7.51 -28.90 -17.88
CA ASN A 270 -8.23 -30.12 -17.55
C ASN A 270 -8.85 -30.70 -18.80
N SER A 271 -8.43 -31.89 -19.19
CA SER A 271 -8.91 -32.58 -20.38
C SER A 271 -10.25 -33.30 -20.17
N SER A 272 -10.68 -33.43 -18.90
CA SER A 272 -11.86 -34.26 -18.58
C SER A 272 -13.15 -33.46 -18.51
N GLU A 273 -13.10 -32.14 -18.32
CA GLU A 273 -14.27 -31.31 -18.06
C GLU A 273 -14.15 -29.94 -18.76
N THR A 274 -15.32 -29.36 -19.11
CA THR A 274 -15.40 -27.96 -19.52
C THR A 274 -14.92 -27.05 -18.41
N GLN A 275 -13.93 -26.22 -18.70
CA GLN A 275 -13.36 -25.29 -17.75
C GLN A 275 -13.99 -23.89 -17.87
N TYR A 276 -14.37 -23.34 -16.73
CA TYR A 276 -14.82 -21.96 -16.60
C TYR A 276 -13.76 -21.18 -15.83
N VAL A 277 -13.08 -20.26 -16.50
CA VAL A 277 -11.90 -19.56 -16.01
C VAL A 277 -12.15 -18.08 -15.94
N GLY A 278 -11.81 -17.47 -14.82
CA GLY A 278 -11.91 -16.04 -14.53
C GLY A 278 -11.54 -15.80 -13.05
N PHE A 279 -11.87 -14.65 -12.51
CA PHE A 279 -11.85 -14.44 -11.07
C PHE A 279 -12.84 -15.42 -10.39
N ILE A 280 -14.00 -15.62 -11.00
CA ILE A 280 -15.00 -16.62 -10.63
C ILE A 280 -15.22 -17.56 -11.83
N GLY A 281 -15.41 -18.86 -11.61
CA GLY A 281 -15.72 -19.82 -12.66
C GLY A 281 -17.09 -19.58 -13.27
N GLN A 282 -18.15 -19.74 -12.46
CA GLN A 282 -19.54 -19.47 -12.85
C GLN A 282 -20.18 -18.46 -11.91
N ASN A 283 -20.85 -17.46 -12.48
CA ASN A 283 -21.65 -16.50 -11.73
C ASN A 283 -23.14 -16.76 -11.95
N ILE A 284 -23.89 -16.95 -10.85
CA ILE A 284 -25.35 -17.00 -10.80
C ILE A 284 -25.89 -15.81 -9.97
N GLY A 285 -25.01 -15.20 -9.16
CA GLY A 285 -25.31 -14.07 -8.29
C GLY A 285 -25.02 -12.71 -8.93
N THR A 286 -24.46 -11.80 -8.15
CA THR A 286 -24.12 -10.44 -8.58
C THR A 286 -22.66 -10.13 -8.29
N ILE A 287 -21.94 -9.64 -9.29
CA ILE A 287 -20.57 -9.11 -9.15
C ILE A 287 -20.59 -7.65 -9.60
N LYS A 288 -20.08 -6.75 -8.76
CA LYS A 288 -20.14 -5.32 -9.05
C LYS A 288 -18.93 -4.54 -8.58
N ASN A 289 -18.70 -3.36 -9.19
CA ASN A 289 -17.69 -2.39 -8.77
C ASN A 289 -16.27 -2.99 -8.63
N LEU A 290 -15.92 -3.97 -9.44
CA LEU A 290 -14.66 -4.70 -9.35
C LEU A 290 -13.72 -4.33 -10.50
N VAL A 291 -12.46 -4.09 -10.20
CA VAL A 291 -11.40 -3.93 -11.18
C VAL A 291 -10.51 -5.18 -11.17
N ILE A 292 -10.40 -5.85 -12.31
CA ILE A 292 -9.39 -6.90 -12.55
C ILE A 292 -8.30 -6.30 -13.44
N ASP A 293 -7.03 -6.40 -13.00
CA ASP A 293 -5.89 -5.83 -13.72
C ASP A 293 -4.77 -6.88 -13.78
N GLY A 294 -4.77 -7.71 -14.82
CA GLY A 294 -3.78 -8.77 -14.86
C GLY A 294 -3.84 -9.68 -16.07
N HIS A 295 -3.16 -10.81 -15.94
CA HIS A 295 -3.09 -11.84 -16.95
C HIS A 295 -3.90 -13.07 -16.50
N ILE A 296 -4.95 -13.40 -17.25
CA ILE A 296 -5.81 -14.54 -16.98
C ILE A 296 -5.65 -15.52 -18.14
N ALA A 297 -5.18 -16.71 -17.84
CA ALA A 297 -4.89 -17.70 -18.87
C ALA A 297 -5.03 -19.14 -18.36
N ILE A 298 -5.26 -20.05 -19.29
CA ILE A 298 -4.99 -21.46 -19.08
C ILE A 298 -3.53 -21.71 -19.44
N GLU A 299 -2.80 -22.33 -18.53
CA GLU A 299 -1.38 -22.62 -18.74
C GLU A 299 -1.13 -23.63 -19.86
N ASN A 300 0.09 -23.57 -20.41
CA ASN A 300 0.65 -24.58 -21.26
C ASN A 300 0.68 -25.94 -20.56
N GLY A 301 -0.20 -26.84 -20.92
CA GLY A 301 -0.16 -28.24 -20.51
C GLY A 301 0.02 -29.14 -21.71
N GLN A 302 0.55 -30.36 -21.49
CA GLN A 302 0.54 -31.41 -22.50
C GLN A 302 -0.86 -32.03 -22.68
N ASP A 303 -1.83 -31.62 -21.83
CA ASP A 303 -3.19 -32.14 -21.84
C ASP A 303 -4.10 -31.20 -22.65
N ASP A 304 -4.87 -31.78 -23.55
CA ASP A 304 -5.85 -31.06 -24.36
C ASP A 304 -6.93 -30.47 -23.47
N CYS A 305 -7.11 -29.15 -23.53
CA CYS A 305 -8.24 -28.49 -22.87
C CYS A 305 -9.56 -28.78 -23.63
N HIS A 306 -10.54 -29.29 -22.91
CA HIS A 306 -11.90 -29.43 -23.43
C HIS A 306 -12.61 -28.08 -23.38
N VAL A 307 -12.88 -27.47 -24.54
CA VAL A 307 -13.61 -26.21 -24.75
C VAL A 307 -13.68 -25.28 -23.53
N PRO A 308 -12.63 -24.53 -23.24
CA PRO A 308 -12.64 -23.62 -22.09
C PRO A 308 -13.41 -22.33 -22.38
N PHE A 309 -14.03 -21.79 -21.34
CA PHE A 309 -14.62 -20.46 -21.33
C PHE A 309 -13.79 -19.56 -20.43
N VAL A 310 -13.11 -18.58 -21.00
CA VAL A 310 -12.15 -17.73 -20.27
C VAL A 310 -12.60 -16.28 -20.32
N GLY A 311 -12.84 -15.68 -19.17
CA GLY A 311 -13.22 -14.29 -19.03
C GLY A 311 -12.43 -13.57 -17.94
N GLY A 312 -12.41 -12.26 -17.98
CA GLY A 312 -11.69 -11.47 -16.97
C GLY A 312 -12.35 -11.54 -15.59
N ILE A 313 -13.66 -11.48 -15.55
CA ILE A 313 -14.43 -11.60 -14.32
C ILE A 313 -14.89 -13.05 -14.13
N VAL A 314 -15.53 -13.62 -15.15
CA VAL A 314 -16.12 -14.97 -15.04
C VAL A 314 -15.91 -15.80 -16.30
N GLY A 315 -15.77 -17.12 -16.14
CA GLY A 315 -15.84 -18.05 -17.27
C GLY A 315 -17.25 -18.12 -17.86
N LEU A 316 -18.27 -18.32 -17.01
CA LEU A 316 -19.67 -18.39 -17.39
C LEU A 316 -20.52 -17.43 -16.56
N ASN A 317 -21.29 -16.56 -17.21
CA ASN A 317 -22.25 -15.67 -16.55
C ASN A 317 -23.69 -16.12 -16.78
N LYS A 318 -24.40 -16.34 -15.69
CA LYS A 318 -25.88 -16.53 -15.65
C LYS A 318 -26.54 -15.52 -14.71
N GLY A 319 -25.76 -14.74 -13.99
CA GLY A 319 -26.20 -13.71 -13.03
C GLY A 319 -25.98 -12.30 -13.57
N THR A 320 -25.67 -11.37 -12.70
CA THR A 320 -25.46 -9.96 -13.04
C THR A 320 -24.01 -9.56 -12.79
N ILE A 321 -23.41 -8.85 -13.76
CA ILE A 321 -22.12 -8.19 -13.63
C ILE A 321 -22.32 -6.73 -14.01
N TYR A 322 -22.02 -5.80 -13.12
CA TYR A 322 -22.17 -4.40 -13.47
C TYR A 322 -21.09 -3.50 -12.86
N ASN A 323 -20.79 -2.39 -13.53
CA ASN A 323 -19.78 -1.42 -13.15
C ASN A 323 -18.42 -2.07 -12.86
N CYS A 324 -18.00 -3.01 -13.70
CA CYS A 324 -16.73 -3.72 -13.56
C CYS A 324 -15.78 -3.35 -14.70
N THR A 325 -14.48 -3.36 -14.39
CA THR A 325 -13.43 -3.06 -15.37
C THR A 325 -12.41 -4.20 -15.41
N VAL A 326 -12.06 -4.63 -16.61
CA VAL A 326 -10.96 -5.59 -16.82
C VAL A 326 -9.86 -4.91 -17.61
N LYS A 327 -8.63 -5.04 -17.15
CA LYS A 327 -7.42 -4.54 -17.79
C LYS A 327 -6.43 -5.69 -17.89
N GLY A 328 -5.75 -5.78 -19.03
CA GLY A 328 -4.70 -6.80 -19.19
C GLY A 328 -5.01 -7.82 -20.27
N THR A 329 -4.50 -9.03 -20.10
CA THR A 329 -4.55 -10.07 -21.14
C THR A 329 -5.40 -11.25 -20.70
N ILE A 330 -6.28 -11.71 -21.59
CA ILE A 330 -7.09 -12.92 -21.41
C ILE A 330 -6.80 -13.85 -22.58
N CYS A 331 -6.35 -15.07 -22.28
CA CYS A 331 -6.01 -16.01 -23.34
C CYS A 331 -6.22 -17.48 -22.94
N ALA A 332 -6.44 -18.31 -23.97
CA ALA A 332 -6.47 -19.76 -23.87
C ALA A 332 -5.69 -20.36 -25.04
N PRO A 333 -4.36 -20.24 -25.07
CA PRO A 333 -3.53 -20.50 -26.26
C PRO A 333 -3.53 -21.95 -26.76
N PHE A 334 -3.96 -22.91 -25.94
CA PHE A 334 -3.82 -24.35 -26.23
C PHE A 334 -5.13 -25.13 -26.21
N ALA A 335 -6.24 -24.49 -26.52
CA ALA A 335 -7.53 -25.16 -26.64
C ALA A 335 -7.63 -25.88 -28.00
N VAL A 336 -7.50 -27.20 -28.01
CA VAL A 336 -7.49 -28.01 -29.23
C VAL A 336 -8.87 -28.04 -29.94
N TYR A 337 -9.96 -27.97 -29.17
CA TYR A 337 -11.31 -28.02 -29.67
C TYR A 337 -12.03 -26.65 -29.74
N GLY A 338 -11.26 -25.57 -29.66
CA GLY A 338 -11.77 -24.20 -29.62
C GLY A 338 -11.89 -23.67 -28.19
N CYS A 339 -11.91 -22.36 -28.06
CA CYS A 339 -12.11 -21.67 -26.79
C CYS A 339 -13.05 -20.50 -26.97
N ASN A 340 -13.76 -20.14 -25.90
CA ASN A 340 -14.53 -18.92 -25.85
C ASN A 340 -13.81 -17.97 -24.90
N THR A 341 -13.31 -16.87 -25.44
CA THR A 341 -12.64 -15.82 -24.63
C THR A 341 -13.45 -14.53 -24.72
N GLY A 342 -13.56 -13.85 -23.59
CA GLY A 342 -14.22 -12.56 -23.52
C GLY A 342 -13.59 -11.66 -22.45
N GLY A 343 -13.57 -10.36 -22.67
CA GLY A 343 -13.00 -9.41 -21.73
C GLY A 343 -13.63 -9.48 -20.33
N ILE A 344 -14.95 -9.59 -20.27
CA ILE A 344 -15.69 -9.67 -19.00
C ILE A 344 -16.06 -11.14 -18.69
N ALA A 345 -16.73 -11.82 -19.61
CA ALA A 345 -17.20 -13.19 -19.47
C ALA A 345 -16.78 -14.03 -20.67
N GLY A 346 -16.32 -15.26 -20.46
CA GLY A 346 -16.04 -16.21 -21.53
C GLY A 346 -17.29 -16.62 -22.26
N PHE A 347 -18.40 -16.79 -21.53
CA PHE A 347 -19.73 -17.06 -22.09
C PHE A 347 -20.80 -16.38 -21.22
N ASN A 348 -21.69 -15.63 -21.84
CA ASN A 348 -22.87 -15.05 -21.19
C ASN A 348 -24.13 -15.86 -21.55
N MET A 349 -24.59 -16.68 -20.60
CA MET A 349 -25.74 -17.58 -20.80
C MET A 349 -26.99 -17.00 -20.12
N GLY A 350 -27.57 -15.98 -20.73
CA GLY A 350 -28.77 -15.31 -20.23
C GLY A 350 -28.52 -14.39 -19.03
N GLY A 351 -27.28 -14.14 -18.65
CA GLY A 351 -26.94 -13.18 -17.61
C GLY A 351 -26.90 -11.74 -18.12
N ILE A 352 -26.83 -10.80 -17.20
CA ILE A 352 -26.75 -9.36 -17.45
C ILE A 352 -25.31 -8.90 -17.30
N ILE A 353 -24.79 -8.13 -18.26
CA ILE A 353 -23.52 -7.43 -18.20
C ILE A 353 -23.81 -5.98 -18.58
N GLU A 354 -23.60 -5.06 -17.61
CA GLU A 354 -23.96 -3.66 -17.72
C GLU A 354 -22.85 -2.77 -17.20
N ASP A 355 -22.60 -1.63 -17.84
CA ASP A 355 -21.58 -0.64 -17.47
C ASP A 355 -20.18 -1.24 -17.23
N CYS A 356 -19.81 -2.25 -18.01
CA CYS A 356 -18.54 -2.94 -17.88
C CYS A 356 -17.58 -2.58 -19.04
N TYR A 357 -16.30 -2.46 -18.71
CA TYR A 357 -15.26 -2.06 -19.64
C TYR A 357 -14.14 -3.11 -19.69
N ASN A 358 -13.58 -3.29 -20.89
CA ASN A 358 -12.42 -4.15 -21.15
C ASN A 358 -11.45 -3.43 -22.10
#